data_98b2eb38f0954a764311f0d57962dfdc
#
_entry.id   98b2eb38f0954a764311f0d57962dfdc
#
_cell.length_a   1.000
_cell.length_b   1.000
_cell.length_c   1.000
_cell.angle_alpha   90.00
_cell.angle_beta   90.00
_cell.angle_gamma   90.00
#
_symmetry.space_group_name_H-M   'P 1'
#
loop_
_entity.id
_entity.type
_entity.pdbx_description
1 polymer ?
#
loop_
_entity_poly.entity_id
_entity_poly.type
_entity_poly.pdbx_seq_one_letter_code
_entity_poly.pdbx_strand_id
1 'polypeptide(L)'
;GLFILLVVVLIVLWLLVFFSQWKRYKKLPLIGKIFSIILCIVLIIGNYYVIITNKAIDTVSEEVAYDIDYIDVVVMANDPAQKIEDAADYTFGTQATFQPINLNTALSDIEDAIGKEPKTKDYTSALNQADALYSGEVKAIIYNRDFKTAIEEKHEKYEEETRVIMTITIK
;
A
#
# COMPACT_ATOMS: atom_id res chain seq x y z
N GLY A 1 6.78 -22.57 5.16
CA GLY A 1 6.25 -23.57 6.09
C GLY A 1 5.37 -24.62 5.41
N LEU A 2 4.37 -24.19 4.62
CA LEU A 2 3.35 -25.08 4.00
C LEU A 2 3.97 -26.08 3.01
N PHE A 3 4.96 -25.65 2.23
CA PHE A 3 5.64 -26.50 1.25
C PHE A 3 6.40 -27.67 1.91
N ILE A 4 7.09 -27.39 3.03
CA ILE A 4 7.82 -28.43 3.79
C ILE A 4 6.84 -29.44 4.37
N LEU A 5 5.71 -28.98 4.92
CA LEU A 5 4.66 -29.85 5.46
C LEU A 5 4.09 -30.78 4.38
N LEU A 6 3.84 -30.25 3.18
CA LEU A 6 3.32 -31.02 2.05
C LEU A 6 4.31 -32.08 1.57
N VAL A 7 5.60 -31.75 1.49
CA VAL A 7 6.68 -32.72 1.15
C VAL A 7 6.78 -33.82 2.20
N VAL A 8 6.71 -33.50 3.49
CA VAL A 8 6.74 -34.48 4.58
C VAL A 8 5.55 -35.41 4.49
N VAL A 9 4.34 -34.92 4.26
CA VAL A 9 3.13 -35.74 4.08
C VAL A 9 3.28 -36.68 2.88
N LEU A 10 3.82 -36.22 1.76
CA LEU A 10 4.08 -37.06 0.59
C LEU A 10 5.09 -38.16 0.87
N ILE A 11 6.16 -37.87 1.60
CA ILE A 11 7.16 -38.86 1.98
C ILE A 11 6.55 -39.92 2.90
N VAL A 12 5.73 -39.52 3.88
CA VAL A 12 5.06 -40.45 4.81
C VAL A 12 4.07 -41.32 4.04
N LEU A 13 3.30 -40.79 3.14
CA LEU A 13 2.38 -41.55 2.28
C LEU A 13 3.12 -42.53 1.39
N TRP A 14 4.26 -42.10 0.79
CA TRP A 14 5.08 -42.97 -0.05
C TRP A 14 5.67 -44.13 0.77
N LEU A 15 6.15 -43.89 2.01
CA LEU A 15 6.62 -44.92 2.90
C LEU A 15 5.53 -45.92 3.28
N LEU A 16 4.31 -45.45 3.57
CA LEU A 16 3.15 -46.29 3.86
C LEU A 16 2.80 -47.21 2.68
N VAL A 17 2.81 -46.70 1.46
CA VAL A 17 2.56 -47.48 0.24
C VAL A 17 3.71 -48.49 0.05
N PHE A 18 4.95 -48.09 0.24
CA PHE A 18 6.13 -48.97 0.13
C PHE A 18 6.11 -50.14 1.14
N PHE A 19 5.80 -49.85 2.40
CA PHE A 19 5.68 -50.87 3.44
C PHE A 19 4.45 -51.77 3.22
N SER A 20 3.36 -51.28 2.68
CA SER A 20 2.15 -52.06 2.34
C SER A 20 2.40 -53.09 1.25
N GLN A 21 3.46 -52.92 0.41
CA GLN A 21 3.81 -53.86 -0.65
C GLN A 21 4.72 -55.01 -0.18
N TRP A 22 5.18 -54.99 1.11
CA TRP A 22 6.07 -56.00 1.62
C TRP A 22 5.32 -57.31 1.98
N LYS A 23 5.37 -58.22 1.07
CA LYS A 23 5.22 -59.69 0.93
C LYS A 23 4.33 -60.49 1.92
N ARG A 24 3.44 -60.02 2.73
CA ARG A 24 2.77 -60.88 3.70
C ARG A 24 1.30 -61.21 3.47
N TYR A 25 0.58 -60.56 2.56
CA TYR A 25 -0.84 -60.82 2.32
C TYR A 25 -1.21 -60.88 0.82
N LYS A 26 -1.68 -62.07 0.34
CA LYS A 26 -2.02 -62.32 -1.08
C LYS A 26 -3.16 -61.44 -1.68
N LYS A 27 -3.93 -60.71 -0.87
CA LYS A 27 -5.01 -59.84 -1.30
C LYS A 27 -4.69 -58.33 -1.22
N LEU A 28 -3.57 -57.94 -0.55
CA LEU A 28 -3.17 -56.54 -0.39
C LEU A 28 -2.65 -55.82 -1.68
N PRO A 29 -2.06 -56.51 -2.66
CA PRO A 29 -1.48 -55.81 -3.83
C PRO A 29 -2.55 -55.10 -4.68
N LEU A 30 -3.81 -55.56 -4.68
CA LEU A 30 -4.88 -54.92 -5.42
C LEU A 30 -5.32 -53.61 -4.74
N ILE A 31 -5.45 -53.62 -3.40
CA ILE A 31 -5.82 -52.45 -2.59
C ILE A 31 -4.75 -51.37 -2.70
N GLY A 32 -3.45 -51.75 -2.65
CA GLY A 32 -2.34 -50.82 -2.82
C GLY A 32 -2.31 -50.12 -4.18
N LYS A 33 -2.65 -50.86 -5.26
CA LYS A 33 -2.75 -50.28 -6.61
C LYS A 33 -3.90 -49.28 -6.71
N ILE A 34 -5.07 -49.60 -6.18
CA ILE A 34 -6.23 -48.68 -6.17
C ILE A 34 -5.89 -47.42 -5.37
N PHE A 35 -5.27 -47.57 -4.21
CA PHE A 35 -4.87 -46.45 -3.36
C PHE A 35 -3.82 -45.55 -4.07
N SER A 36 -2.84 -46.16 -4.77
CA SER A 36 -1.85 -45.40 -5.55
C SER A 36 -2.50 -44.55 -6.67
N ILE A 37 -3.50 -45.12 -7.35
CA ILE A 37 -4.22 -44.39 -8.41
C ILE A 37 -4.98 -43.22 -7.83
N ILE A 38 -5.70 -43.42 -6.71
CA ILE A 38 -6.42 -42.34 -6.02
C ILE A 38 -5.44 -41.25 -5.58
N LEU A 39 -4.29 -41.64 -5.00
CA LEU A 39 -3.26 -40.68 -4.60
C LEU A 39 -2.72 -39.87 -5.77
N CYS A 40 -2.47 -40.49 -6.93
CA CYS A 40 -2.05 -39.77 -8.14
C CYS A 40 -3.09 -38.74 -8.59
N ILE A 41 -4.39 -39.10 -8.55
CA ILE A 41 -5.48 -38.19 -8.93
C ILE A 41 -5.51 -36.98 -7.96
N VAL A 42 -5.41 -37.23 -6.65
CA VAL A 42 -5.39 -36.17 -5.63
C VAL A 42 -4.20 -35.23 -5.82
N LEU A 43 -3.00 -35.78 -6.17
CA LEU A 43 -1.81 -34.99 -6.43
C LEU A 43 -1.94 -34.14 -7.70
N ILE A 44 -2.55 -34.67 -8.76
CA ILE A 44 -2.80 -33.91 -9.99
C ILE A 44 -3.75 -32.75 -9.72
N ILE A 45 -4.85 -33.00 -8.99
CA ILE A 45 -5.83 -31.98 -8.60
C ILE A 45 -5.16 -30.95 -7.69
N GLY A 46 -4.40 -31.41 -6.69
CA GLY A 46 -3.68 -30.49 -5.77
C GLY A 46 -2.68 -29.60 -6.49
N ASN A 47 -1.92 -30.14 -7.43
CA ASN A 47 -0.97 -29.38 -8.23
C ASN A 47 -1.67 -28.36 -9.12
N TYR A 48 -2.82 -28.71 -9.70
CA TYR A 48 -3.65 -27.78 -10.48
C TYR A 48 -4.12 -26.58 -9.65
N TYR A 49 -4.59 -26.81 -8.40
CA TYR A 49 -4.97 -25.74 -7.50
C TYR A 49 -3.79 -24.87 -7.06
N VAL A 50 -2.61 -25.44 -6.84
CA VAL A 50 -1.40 -24.65 -6.54
C VAL A 50 -1.03 -23.73 -7.70
N ILE A 51 -1.11 -24.20 -8.93
CA ILE A 51 -0.82 -23.38 -10.12
C ILE A 51 -1.83 -22.23 -10.26
N ILE A 52 -3.13 -22.49 -10.02
CA ILE A 52 -4.16 -21.44 -10.06
C ILE A 52 -3.94 -20.42 -8.96
N THR A 53 -3.63 -20.88 -7.73
CA THR A 53 -3.39 -19.99 -6.59
C THR A 53 -2.15 -19.13 -6.82
N ASN A 54 -1.07 -19.69 -7.36
CA ASN A 54 0.12 -18.90 -7.70
C ASN A 54 -0.18 -17.87 -8.79
N LYS A 55 -0.94 -18.22 -9.84
CA LYS A 55 -1.37 -17.25 -10.86
C LYS A 55 -2.25 -16.14 -10.26
N ALA A 56 -3.13 -16.46 -9.33
CA ALA A 56 -3.94 -15.46 -8.65
C ALA A 56 -3.08 -14.53 -7.79
N ILE A 57 -2.04 -15.05 -7.13
CA ILE A 57 -1.07 -14.25 -6.35
C ILE A 57 -0.21 -13.41 -7.30
N ASP A 58 0.24 -13.94 -8.43
CA ASP A 58 1.02 -13.21 -9.43
C ASP A 58 0.18 -12.09 -10.06
N THR A 59 -1.11 -12.33 -10.35
CA THR A 59 -2.02 -11.30 -10.87
C THR A 59 -2.30 -10.18 -9.84
N VAL A 60 -2.36 -10.52 -8.55
CA VAL A 60 -2.48 -9.52 -7.47
C VAL A 60 -1.14 -8.81 -7.22
N SER A 61 -0.01 -9.46 -7.55
CA SER A 61 1.34 -8.87 -7.39
C SER A 61 1.79 -8.11 -8.64
N GLU A 62 1.22 -8.38 -9.84
CA GLU A 62 1.45 -7.59 -11.06
C GLU A 62 0.58 -6.32 -11.12
N GLU A 63 -0.54 -6.28 -10.44
CA GLU A 63 -1.13 -5.05 -9.92
C GLU A 63 -0.39 -4.66 -8.62
N VAL A 64 0.88 -4.36 -8.71
CA VAL A 64 1.42 -3.27 -7.92
C VAL A 64 0.67 -2.05 -8.48
N ALA A 65 -0.52 -1.79 -7.98
CA ALA A 65 -1.05 -0.47 -7.92
C ALA A 65 0.10 0.31 -7.26
N TYR A 66 0.88 1.03 -8.04
CA TYR A 66 1.72 2.09 -7.51
C TYR A 66 0.70 2.95 -6.76
N ASP A 67 0.75 2.87 -5.44
CA ASP A 67 -0.04 3.74 -4.60
C ASP A 67 0.48 5.13 -4.93
N ILE A 68 -0.22 5.78 -5.87
CA ILE A 68 0.19 7.10 -6.35
C ILE A 68 -0.36 8.06 -5.31
N ASP A 69 0.51 8.48 -4.41
CA ASP A 69 0.19 9.51 -3.44
C ASP A 69 0.22 10.88 -4.12
N TYR A 70 -0.83 11.63 -3.91
CA TYR A 70 -0.90 13.04 -4.30
C TYR A 70 -0.74 13.92 -3.06
N ILE A 71 0.32 14.70 -3.03
CA ILE A 71 0.57 15.69 -2.00
C ILE A 71 0.18 17.05 -2.55
N ASP A 72 -0.80 17.69 -1.94
CA ASP A 72 -1.28 19.01 -2.33
C ASP A 72 -0.70 20.10 -1.43
N VAL A 73 -0.26 21.19 -2.04
CA VAL A 73 0.07 22.45 -1.36
C VAL A 73 -1.09 23.38 -1.52
N VAL A 74 -1.70 23.77 -0.41
CA VAL A 74 -2.97 24.50 -0.37
C VAL A 74 -2.82 25.82 0.39
N VAL A 75 -3.43 26.86 -0.14
CA VAL A 75 -3.57 28.19 0.46
C VAL A 75 -5.04 28.58 0.55
N MET A 76 -5.39 29.61 1.30
CA MET A 76 -6.74 30.17 1.28
C MET A 76 -7.09 30.74 -0.12
N ALA A 77 -8.34 30.65 -0.55
CA ALA A 77 -8.76 31.11 -1.88
C ALA A 77 -8.53 32.62 -2.10
N ASN A 78 -8.58 33.40 -1.04
CA ASN A 78 -8.30 34.85 -1.06
C ASN A 78 -6.83 35.21 -0.91
N ASP A 79 -5.93 34.23 -0.79
CA ASP A 79 -4.49 34.45 -0.71
C ASP A 79 -3.95 34.94 -2.07
N PRO A 80 -2.98 35.87 -2.11
CA PRO A 80 -2.41 36.41 -3.36
C PRO A 80 -1.60 35.37 -4.15
N ALA A 81 -1.04 34.31 -3.50
CA ALA A 81 -0.24 33.30 -4.16
C ALA A 81 -1.08 32.46 -5.12
N GLN A 82 -0.75 32.45 -6.41
CA GLN A 82 -1.42 31.67 -7.45
C GLN A 82 -0.67 30.38 -7.78
N LYS A 83 0.61 30.31 -7.47
CA LYS A 83 1.53 29.19 -7.72
C LYS A 83 2.55 29.11 -6.60
N ILE A 84 3.30 28.02 -6.54
CA ILE A 84 4.22 27.74 -5.43
C ILE A 84 5.32 28.79 -5.28
N GLU A 85 5.81 29.36 -6.40
CA GLU A 85 6.87 30.38 -6.38
C GLU A 85 6.43 31.66 -5.69
N ASP A 86 5.11 31.98 -5.73
CA ASP A 86 4.56 33.15 -5.03
C ASP A 86 4.53 32.95 -3.51
N ALA A 87 4.58 31.69 -3.05
CA ALA A 87 4.57 31.29 -1.65
C ALA A 87 5.98 31.09 -1.04
N ALA A 88 7.03 31.51 -1.74
CA ALA A 88 8.42 31.28 -1.32
C ALA A 88 8.75 31.75 0.11
N ASP A 89 8.11 32.81 0.61
CA ASP A 89 8.32 33.34 1.96
C ASP A 89 7.33 32.80 3.00
N TYR A 90 6.43 31.90 2.62
CA TYR A 90 5.42 31.37 3.52
C TYR A 90 5.99 30.35 4.50
N THR A 91 5.29 30.17 5.59
CA THR A 91 5.47 29.04 6.48
C THR A 91 4.42 27.99 6.09
N PHE A 92 4.90 26.79 5.76
CA PHE A 92 4.07 25.66 5.37
C PHE A 92 3.75 24.81 6.59
N GLY A 93 2.46 24.56 6.83
CA GLY A 93 2.04 23.55 7.79
C GLY A 93 2.31 22.16 7.26
N THR A 94 2.94 21.29 8.05
CA THR A 94 3.32 19.93 7.69
C THR A 94 2.84 18.92 8.74
N GLN A 95 2.87 17.63 8.41
CA GLN A 95 2.63 16.52 9.32
C GLN A 95 3.79 15.52 9.22
N ALA A 96 4.92 15.85 9.82
CA ALA A 96 6.17 15.09 9.71
C ALA A 96 6.08 13.66 10.27
N THR A 97 5.16 13.38 11.19
CA THR A 97 4.96 12.07 11.78
C THR A 97 4.20 11.10 10.88
N PHE A 98 3.54 11.60 9.83
CA PHE A 98 2.79 10.79 8.87
C PHE A 98 3.53 10.78 7.52
N GLN A 99 3.85 9.59 7.00
CA GLN A 99 4.54 9.40 5.73
C GLN A 99 5.79 10.31 5.54
N PRO A 100 6.80 10.23 6.42
CA PRO A 100 7.94 11.16 6.40
C PRO A 100 8.73 11.12 5.09
N ILE A 101 8.76 10.00 4.38
CA ILE A 101 9.45 9.86 3.07
C ILE A 101 8.73 10.71 2.03
N ASN A 102 7.39 10.64 1.96
CA ASN A 102 6.59 11.39 0.99
C ASN A 102 6.67 12.89 1.27
N LEU A 103 6.65 13.28 2.55
CA LEU A 103 6.83 14.68 2.94
C LEU A 103 8.21 15.20 2.54
N ASN A 104 9.29 14.45 2.78
CA ASN A 104 10.63 14.87 2.41
C ASN A 104 10.79 15.04 0.89
N THR A 105 10.19 14.14 0.10
CA THR A 105 10.17 14.28 -1.37
C THR A 105 9.40 15.53 -1.76
N ALA A 106 8.22 15.76 -1.17
CA ALA A 106 7.43 16.95 -1.45
C ALA A 106 8.17 18.25 -1.06
N LEU A 107 8.86 18.28 0.07
CA LEU A 107 9.65 19.43 0.49
C LEU A 107 10.83 19.69 -0.46
N SER A 108 11.48 18.65 -0.98
CA SER A 108 12.54 18.78 -1.99
C SER A 108 12.02 19.39 -3.30
N ASP A 109 10.86 18.92 -3.79
CA ASP A 109 10.24 19.46 -5.01
C ASP A 109 9.82 20.92 -4.82
N ILE A 110 9.33 21.27 -3.63
CA ILE A 110 9.00 22.66 -3.29
C ILE A 110 10.27 23.52 -3.22
N GLU A 111 11.34 23.04 -2.59
CA GLU A 111 12.62 23.72 -2.53
C GLU A 111 13.18 24.03 -3.93
N ASP A 112 13.11 23.05 -4.83
CA ASP A 112 13.53 23.21 -6.22
C ASP A 112 12.68 24.27 -6.94
N ALA A 113 11.38 24.33 -6.67
CA ALA A 113 10.47 25.28 -7.30
C ALA A 113 10.65 26.73 -6.77
N ILE A 114 10.85 26.89 -5.44
CA ILE A 114 10.98 28.22 -4.82
C ILE A 114 12.42 28.71 -4.73
N GLY A 115 13.41 27.83 -5.01
CA GLY A 115 14.84 28.14 -5.00
C GLY A 115 15.47 28.33 -3.61
N LYS A 116 14.80 27.87 -2.55
CA LYS A 116 15.30 27.92 -1.16
C LYS A 116 14.55 26.92 -0.28
N GLU A 117 15.15 26.57 0.86
CA GLU A 117 14.53 25.69 1.85
C GLU A 117 13.20 26.28 2.37
N PRO A 118 12.09 25.52 2.28
CA PRO A 118 10.78 25.95 2.76
C PRO A 118 10.74 26.02 4.30
N LYS A 119 10.19 27.09 4.85
CA LYS A 119 9.92 27.18 6.29
C LYS A 119 8.73 26.31 6.63
N THR A 120 8.89 25.37 7.55
CA THR A 120 7.84 24.44 7.95
C THR A 120 7.44 24.62 9.41
N LYS A 121 6.18 24.28 9.70
CA LYS A 121 5.64 24.13 11.05
C LYS A 121 4.86 22.82 11.13
N ASP A 122 5.27 21.96 12.04
CA ASP A 122 4.71 20.62 12.16
C ASP A 122 3.45 20.57 13.01
N TYR A 123 2.48 19.77 12.56
CA TYR A 123 1.19 19.54 13.20
C TYR A 123 0.95 18.04 13.39
N THR A 124 0.12 17.68 14.36
CA THR A 124 -0.17 16.28 14.70
C THR A 124 -1.18 15.61 13.79
N SER A 125 -1.91 16.38 12.97
CA SER A 125 -2.93 15.86 12.03
C SER A 125 -3.22 16.86 10.91
N ALA A 126 -3.76 16.36 9.79
CA ALA A 126 -4.21 17.18 8.67
C ALA A 126 -5.34 18.15 9.10
N LEU A 127 -6.20 17.76 10.05
CA LEU A 127 -7.22 18.65 10.61
C LEU A 127 -6.60 19.84 11.34
N ASN A 128 -5.53 19.60 12.11
CA ASN A 128 -4.84 20.70 12.82
C ASN A 128 -4.08 21.61 11.84
N GLN A 129 -3.56 21.07 10.73
CA GLN A 129 -3.01 21.87 9.64
C GLN A 129 -4.08 22.79 9.02
N ALA A 130 -5.27 22.24 8.73
CA ALA A 130 -6.38 23.01 8.17
C ALA A 130 -6.82 24.10 9.16
N ASP A 131 -6.97 23.80 10.46
CA ASP A 131 -7.30 24.80 11.48
C ASP A 131 -6.26 25.94 11.54
N ALA A 132 -4.98 25.60 11.39
CA ALA A 132 -3.89 26.58 11.37
C ALA A 132 -3.92 27.47 10.10
N LEU A 133 -4.33 26.89 8.96
CA LEU A 133 -4.54 27.66 7.72
C LEU A 133 -5.72 28.63 7.87
N TYR A 134 -6.86 28.14 8.39
CA TYR A 134 -8.05 28.99 8.63
C TYR A 134 -7.83 30.08 9.65
N SER A 135 -7.03 29.82 10.68
CA SER A 135 -6.68 30.84 11.69
C SER A 135 -5.61 31.84 11.22
N GLY A 136 -4.98 31.57 10.07
CA GLY A 136 -3.87 32.38 9.55
C GLY A 136 -2.54 32.16 10.30
N GLU A 137 -2.43 31.10 11.09
CA GLU A 137 -1.18 30.75 11.80
C GLU A 137 -0.09 30.32 10.79
N VAL A 138 -0.50 29.61 9.72
CA VAL A 138 0.29 29.34 8.54
C VAL A 138 -0.45 29.85 7.28
N LYS A 139 0.28 30.17 6.23
CA LYS A 139 -0.31 30.67 4.99
C LYS A 139 -0.52 29.59 3.94
N ALA A 140 0.17 28.46 4.10
CA ALA A 140 0.04 27.29 3.23
C ALA A 140 0.12 26.02 4.07
N ILE A 141 -0.49 24.93 3.61
CA ILE A 141 -0.36 23.60 4.19
C ILE A 141 0.03 22.59 3.12
N ILE A 142 0.78 21.57 3.53
CA ILE A 142 1.21 20.44 2.70
C ILE A 142 0.59 19.19 3.30
N TYR A 143 -0.31 18.53 2.57
CA TYR A 143 -0.97 17.32 3.07
C TYR A 143 -1.24 16.31 1.96
N ASN A 144 -1.35 15.03 2.31
CA ASN A 144 -1.78 14.00 1.39
C ASN A 144 -3.27 14.17 1.06
N ARG A 145 -3.61 14.17 -0.23
CA ARG A 145 -4.98 14.37 -0.75
C ARG A 145 -6.01 13.42 -0.13
N ASP A 146 -5.60 12.26 0.34
CA ASP A 146 -6.48 11.28 1.00
C ASP A 146 -7.15 11.84 2.26
N PHE A 147 -6.53 12.85 2.89
CA PHE A 147 -7.13 13.54 4.05
C PHE A 147 -8.16 14.62 3.68
N LYS A 148 -8.33 14.93 2.38
CA LYS A 148 -9.26 15.99 1.93
C LYS A 148 -10.67 15.78 2.50
N THR A 149 -11.21 14.57 2.37
CA THR A 149 -12.56 14.25 2.86
C THR A 149 -12.70 14.49 4.38
N ALA A 150 -11.69 14.08 5.17
CA ALA A 150 -11.72 14.31 6.61
C ALA A 150 -11.66 15.81 6.98
N ILE A 151 -10.95 16.60 6.19
CA ILE A 151 -10.91 18.07 6.36
C ILE A 151 -12.27 18.69 6.01
N GLU A 152 -12.89 18.25 4.92
CA GLU A 152 -14.21 18.72 4.45
C GLU A 152 -15.34 18.39 5.43
N GLU A 153 -15.27 17.25 6.14
CA GLU A 153 -16.22 16.92 7.21
C GLU A 153 -16.24 17.96 8.34
N LYS A 154 -15.10 18.59 8.60
CA LYS A 154 -14.98 19.63 9.63
C LYS A 154 -15.17 21.05 9.06
N HIS A 155 -14.68 21.29 7.85
CA HIS A 155 -14.72 22.56 7.14
C HIS A 155 -15.53 22.39 5.86
N GLU A 156 -16.86 22.40 5.95
CA GLU A 156 -17.81 22.09 4.85
C GLU A 156 -17.56 22.86 3.54
N LYS A 157 -16.92 24.03 3.63
CA LYS A 157 -16.61 24.89 2.48
C LYS A 157 -15.12 24.84 2.09
N TYR A 158 -14.39 23.85 2.55
CA TYR A 158 -12.93 23.77 2.35
C TYR A 158 -12.55 23.93 0.87
N GLU A 159 -13.24 23.26 -0.05
CA GLU A 159 -12.97 23.31 -1.48
C GLU A 159 -13.26 24.70 -2.10
N GLU A 160 -14.26 25.43 -1.58
CA GLU A 160 -14.60 26.77 -2.06
C GLU A 160 -13.69 27.86 -1.47
N GLU A 161 -13.21 27.63 -0.24
CA GLU A 161 -12.46 28.61 0.56
C GLU A 161 -10.94 28.43 0.45
N THR A 162 -10.48 27.36 -0.21
CA THR A 162 -9.07 27.08 -0.42
C THR A 162 -8.72 26.89 -1.89
N ARG A 163 -7.43 26.88 -2.19
CA ARG A 163 -6.90 26.65 -3.53
C ARG A 163 -5.61 25.86 -3.48
N VAL A 164 -5.51 24.84 -4.33
CA VAL A 164 -4.27 24.10 -4.57
C VAL A 164 -3.36 24.94 -5.47
N ILE A 165 -2.14 25.22 -5.04
CA ILE A 165 -1.12 25.95 -5.80
C ILE A 165 -0.03 25.04 -6.36
N MET A 166 0.09 23.80 -5.87
CA MET A 166 0.98 22.77 -6.38
C MET A 166 0.45 21.38 -6.01
N THR A 167 0.58 20.42 -6.91
CA THR A 167 0.36 19.00 -6.64
C THR A 167 1.63 18.22 -6.98
N ILE A 168 2.11 17.43 -6.04
CA ILE A 168 3.28 16.56 -6.16
C ILE A 168 2.78 15.12 -6.23
N THR A 169 3.27 14.37 -7.20
CA THR A 169 2.90 12.96 -7.41
C THR A 169 4.04 12.06 -6.97
N ILE A 170 3.81 11.24 -5.97
CA ILE A 170 4.77 10.28 -5.43
C ILE A 170 4.37 8.87 -5.90
N LYS A 171 5.35 8.13 -6.43
CA LYS A 171 5.16 6.77 -6.99
C LYS A 171 5.95 5.76 -6.16
#